data_ee3ff8143de8f890c74622681ae825b8
#
_entry.id   ee3ff8143de8f890c74622681ae825b8
#
_cell.length_a   1.000
_cell.length_b   1.000
_cell.length_c   1.000
_cell.angle_alpha   90.00
_cell.angle_beta   90.00
_cell.angle_gamma   90.00
#
_symmetry.space_group_name_H-M   'P 1'
#
loop_
_entity.id
_entity.type
_entity.pdbx_description
1 polymer ?
#
loop_
_entity_poly.entity_id
_entity_poly.type
_entity_poly.pdbx_seq_one_letter_code
_entity_poly.pdbx_strand_id
1 'polypeptide(L)'
;MKLPMAALGFVLGSAFFFLAGSVYSQEPSSQSPIFPTPQRLRTLGQQPDDGPVIMLNLLKFKPDGGRAAYGRYGAIAIQQIRRRGGEILYGGEVAGLLGPGSEWEEVVIVKYPSRAAFLDMSQDPEYLQALPHRDEGLDATLLYAFRPAEGLTRLDDDGDVPTVDAAGADAYFNINLLRYKGEEGREAYERYTANTFPLIAELGGRPVLRLVGEQPLVGDEEWDELLFIMYPSREAFLGMLQDPDYREGTPDRTAGLDNTLFLPTRMTLGGAR
;
A
#
# COMPACT_ATOMS: atom_id res chain seq x y z
N MET A 1 75.29 -36.30 27.75
CA MET A 1 76.17 -36.63 26.58
C MET A 1 75.37 -36.41 25.29
N LYS A 2 75.83 -35.41 24.56
CA LYS A 2 75.59 -35.15 23.13
C LYS A 2 74.14 -34.86 22.63
N LEU A 3 73.88 -33.60 22.37
CA LEU A 3 73.11 -33.08 21.24
C LEU A 3 73.72 -33.48 19.87
N PRO A 4 73.02 -33.49 18.78
CA PRO A 4 72.98 -32.35 17.91
C PRO A 4 71.56 -32.08 17.32
N MET A 5 71.22 -30.84 17.15
CA MET A 5 71.40 -29.82 16.13
C MET A 5 70.71 -30.08 14.75
N ALA A 6 69.77 -29.18 14.49
CA ALA A 6 69.48 -28.45 13.24
C ALA A 6 68.69 -29.13 12.10
N ALA A 7 67.62 -28.44 11.73
CA ALA A 7 67.53 -27.85 10.37
C ALA A 7 66.39 -26.85 10.26
N LEU A 8 66.78 -25.64 9.98
CA LEU A 8 65.94 -24.47 9.63
C LEU A 8 65.44 -24.69 8.19
N GLY A 9 64.13 -24.70 8.01
CA GLY A 9 63.50 -24.68 6.71
C GLY A 9 62.61 -23.43 6.58
N PHE A 10 63.13 -22.40 5.99
CA PHE A 10 62.39 -21.20 5.55
C PHE A 10 61.52 -21.58 4.36
N VAL A 11 60.17 -21.46 4.49
CA VAL A 11 59.27 -21.42 3.34
C VAL A 11 58.55 -20.08 3.39
N LEU A 12 58.97 -19.19 2.49
CA LEU A 12 58.28 -17.97 2.12
C LEU A 12 56.95 -18.35 1.41
N GLY A 13 55.84 -18.22 2.17
CA GLY A 13 54.51 -18.28 1.61
C GLY A 13 53.96 -16.87 1.53
N SER A 14 53.88 -16.34 0.31
CA SER A 14 53.31 -15.06 -0.03
C SER A 14 51.81 -15.02 0.37
N ALA A 15 51.49 -14.28 1.44
CA ALA A 15 50.14 -13.96 1.78
C ALA A 15 49.61 -12.89 0.81
N PHE A 16 48.82 -13.29 -0.16
CA PHE A 16 47.97 -12.40 -0.93
C PHE A 16 46.83 -11.91 0.00
N PHE A 17 46.97 -10.71 0.51
CA PHE A 17 45.85 -9.98 1.11
C PHE A 17 44.89 -9.58 -0.01
N PHE A 18 43.83 -10.37 -0.17
CA PHE A 18 42.63 -9.87 -0.82
C PHE A 18 41.95 -8.86 0.09
N LEU A 19 42.19 -7.59 -0.17
CA LEU A 19 41.31 -6.53 0.28
C LEU A 19 39.97 -6.68 -0.47
N ALA A 20 39.12 -7.60 0.03
CA ALA A 20 37.72 -7.56 -0.29
C ALA A 20 37.17 -6.30 0.35
N GLY A 21 36.96 -5.27 -0.45
CA GLY A 21 36.20 -4.10 -0.07
C GLY A 21 34.85 -4.60 0.44
N SER A 22 34.54 -4.31 1.70
CA SER A 22 33.23 -4.47 2.28
C SER A 22 32.30 -3.54 1.49
N VAL A 23 31.65 -4.09 0.48
CA VAL A 23 30.45 -3.48 -0.09
C VAL A 23 29.43 -3.53 1.04
N TYR A 24 29.03 -2.38 1.47
CA TYR A 24 28.04 -2.11 2.52
C TYR A 24 26.75 -2.86 2.20
N SER A 25 26.60 -4.07 2.70
CA SER A 25 25.32 -4.72 2.87
C SER A 25 24.80 -4.30 4.25
N GLN A 26 24.33 -3.06 4.37
CA GLN A 26 23.33 -2.79 5.39
C GLN A 26 22.07 -3.53 4.90
N GLU A 27 21.90 -4.77 5.36
CA GLU A 27 20.58 -5.36 5.37
C GLU A 27 19.69 -4.36 6.13
N PRO A 28 18.54 -3.94 5.54
CA PRO A 28 17.58 -3.16 6.30
C PRO A 28 17.30 -3.96 7.57
N SER A 29 17.48 -3.33 8.73
CA SER A 29 17.30 -3.98 10.00
C SER A 29 15.94 -4.67 9.98
N SER A 30 15.89 -5.96 10.32
CA SER A 30 14.70 -6.82 10.28
C SER A 30 13.53 -6.32 11.17
N GLN A 31 13.60 -5.11 11.65
CA GLN A 31 12.68 -4.46 12.58
C GLN A 31 12.28 -3.04 12.19
N SER A 32 12.57 -2.58 10.97
CA SER A 32 12.08 -1.26 10.57
C SER A 32 10.58 -1.31 10.30
N PRO A 33 9.76 -0.53 11.01
CA PRO A 33 8.29 -0.56 10.87
C PRO A 33 7.80 0.01 9.52
N ILE A 34 8.71 0.37 8.61
CA ILE A 34 8.38 0.97 7.31
C ILE A 34 8.82 0.13 6.11
N PHE A 35 9.48 -1.03 6.34
CA PHE A 35 9.92 -1.93 5.27
C PHE A 35 9.30 -3.32 5.42
N PRO A 36 8.97 -3.99 4.31
CA PRO A 36 8.58 -5.40 4.33
C PRO A 36 9.70 -6.28 4.87
N THR A 37 9.35 -7.27 5.68
CA THR A 37 10.32 -8.30 6.07
C THR A 37 10.62 -9.25 4.91
N PRO A 38 11.83 -9.85 4.84
CA PRO A 38 12.14 -10.86 3.83
C PRO A 38 11.15 -12.04 3.84
N GLN A 39 10.60 -12.38 4.99
CA GLN A 39 9.56 -13.41 5.12
C GLN A 39 8.29 -13.02 4.37
N ARG A 40 7.76 -11.80 4.56
CA ARG A 40 6.54 -11.32 3.91
C ARG A 40 6.71 -11.23 2.40
N LEU A 41 7.87 -10.79 1.92
CA LEU A 41 8.18 -10.81 0.48
C LEU A 41 8.22 -12.24 -0.08
N ARG A 42 8.82 -13.19 0.63
CA ARG A 42 8.79 -14.61 0.20
C ARG A 42 7.37 -15.17 0.16
N THR A 43 6.55 -14.87 1.16
CA THR A 43 5.14 -15.31 1.19
C THR A 43 4.37 -14.76 0.01
N LEU A 44 4.56 -13.47 -0.32
CA LEU A 44 3.95 -12.87 -1.51
C LEU A 44 4.39 -13.59 -2.80
N GLY A 45 5.67 -13.92 -2.92
CA GLY A 45 6.22 -14.63 -4.08
C GLY A 45 5.79 -16.09 -4.21
N GLN A 46 5.18 -16.67 -3.18
CA GLN A 46 4.60 -18.03 -3.21
C GLN A 46 3.13 -18.03 -3.66
N GLN A 47 2.48 -16.87 -3.71
CA GLN A 47 1.13 -16.75 -4.25
C GLN A 47 1.13 -16.96 -5.76
N PRO A 48 0.03 -17.46 -6.34
CA PRO A 48 -0.10 -17.56 -7.79
C PRO A 48 0.15 -16.21 -8.47
N ASP A 49 0.98 -16.17 -9.50
CA ASP A 49 1.28 -14.93 -10.26
C ASP A 49 0.35 -14.86 -11.50
N ASP A 50 -0.95 -14.84 -11.25
CA ASP A 50 -2.03 -15.00 -12.21
C ASP A 50 -2.74 -13.69 -12.58
N GLY A 51 -2.14 -12.54 -12.20
CA GLY A 51 -2.71 -11.24 -12.51
C GLY A 51 -2.10 -10.10 -11.73
N PRO A 52 -2.70 -8.90 -11.84
CA PRO A 52 -2.17 -7.72 -11.19
C PRO A 52 -2.27 -7.82 -9.66
N VAL A 53 -1.27 -7.23 -9.00
CA VAL A 53 -1.30 -6.96 -7.57
C VAL A 53 -1.39 -5.45 -7.33
N ILE A 54 -2.24 -5.06 -6.39
CA ILE A 54 -2.47 -3.67 -6.03
C ILE A 54 -1.90 -3.43 -4.63
N MET A 55 -0.96 -2.50 -4.52
CA MET A 55 -0.34 -2.13 -3.26
C MET A 55 -0.98 -0.86 -2.70
N LEU A 56 -1.64 -0.99 -1.56
CA LEU A 56 -2.06 0.15 -0.75
C LEU A 56 -0.91 0.57 0.14
N ASN A 57 -0.56 1.85 0.12
CA ASN A 57 0.35 2.48 1.07
C ASN A 57 -0.42 3.55 1.85
N LEU A 58 -0.44 3.44 3.17
CA LEU A 58 -0.80 4.52 4.06
C LEU A 58 0.49 5.09 4.64
N LEU A 59 0.61 6.42 4.65
CA LEU A 59 1.84 7.11 4.96
C LEU A 59 1.64 8.10 6.11
N LYS A 60 2.54 8.04 7.08
CA LYS A 60 2.74 9.05 8.10
C LYS A 60 4.16 9.56 8.00
N PHE A 61 4.33 10.87 7.85
CA PHE A 61 5.65 11.47 7.65
C PHE A 61 6.30 11.82 8.97
N LYS A 62 7.63 11.75 8.99
CA LYS A 62 8.41 12.36 10.07
C LYS A 62 8.23 13.88 10.06
N PRO A 63 8.19 14.52 11.21
CA PRO A 63 8.24 15.99 11.27
C PRO A 63 9.52 16.50 10.63
N ASP A 64 9.56 17.80 10.33
CA ASP A 64 10.77 18.50 9.89
C ASP A 64 11.41 17.95 8.60
N GLY A 65 10.61 17.84 7.53
CA GLY A 65 11.13 17.52 6.19
C GLY A 65 10.83 16.09 5.73
N GLY A 66 10.12 15.27 6.52
CA GLY A 66 9.79 13.89 6.16
C GLY A 66 9.07 13.77 4.81
N ARG A 67 8.07 14.62 4.55
CA ARG A 67 7.34 14.64 3.26
C ARG A 67 8.29 14.97 2.09
N ALA A 68 9.25 15.88 2.26
CA ALA A 68 10.21 16.21 1.22
C ALA A 68 11.21 15.06 0.97
N ALA A 69 11.64 14.37 2.02
CA ALA A 69 12.48 13.18 1.91
C ALA A 69 11.74 12.05 1.17
N TYR A 70 10.48 11.78 1.54
CA TYR A 70 9.64 10.80 0.85
C TYR A 70 9.39 11.19 -0.61
N GLY A 71 9.28 12.47 -0.94
CA GLY A 71 9.18 12.96 -2.31
C GLY A 71 10.41 12.59 -3.16
N ARG A 72 11.65 12.64 -2.60
CA ARG A 72 12.85 12.16 -3.28
C ARG A 72 12.79 10.66 -3.56
N TYR A 73 12.35 9.86 -2.58
CA TYR A 73 12.08 8.44 -2.79
C TYR A 73 11.06 8.22 -3.90
N GLY A 74 9.92 8.92 -3.86
CA GLY A 74 8.82 8.79 -4.81
C GLY A 74 9.24 9.08 -6.24
N ALA A 75 10.10 10.07 -6.46
CA ALA A 75 10.63 10.42 -7.79
C ALA A 75 11.37 9.25 -8.46
N ILE A 76 12.10 8.44 -7.67
CA ILE A 76 12.80 7.24 -8.16
C ILE A 76 11.80 6.07 -8.26
N ALA A 77 11.01 5.83 -7.22
CA ALA A 77 10.08 4.72 -7.15
C ALA A 77 9.07 4.72 -8.31
N ILE A 78 8.51 5.89 -8.68
CA ILE A 78 7.59 6.03 -9.82
C ILE A 78 8.24 5.57 -11.14
N GLN A 79 9.50 5.88 -11.36
CA GLN A 79 10.21 5.44 -12.57
C GLN A 79 10.40 3.93 -12.56
N GLN A 80 10.74 3.33 -11.41
CA GLN A 80 10.91 1.89 -11.26
C GLN A 80 9.59 1.13 -11.43
N ILE A 81 8.49 1.67 -10.92
CA ILE A 81 7.13 1.16 -11.13
C ILE A 81 6.80 1.14 -12.62
N ARG A 82 6.96 2.28 -13.32
CA ARG A 82 6.64 2.41 -14.75
C ARG A 82 7.49 1.52 -15.65
N ARG A 83 8.79 1.35 -15.37
CA ARG A 83 9.68 0.44 -16.09
C ARG A 83 9.20 -1.01 -16.08
N ARG A 84 8.43 -1.39 -15.07
CA ARG A 84 7.86 -2.74 -14.90
C ARG A 84 6.38 -2.84 -15.31
N GLY A 85 5.88 -1.83 -16.03
CA GLY A 85 4.49 -1.78 -16.47
C GLY A 85 3.48 -1.51 -15.36
N GLY A 86 3.95 -1.03 -14.20
CA GLY A 86 3.08 -0.60 -13.11
C GLY A 86 2.63 0.86 -13.28
N GLU A 87 1.60 1.22 -12.54
CA GLU A 87 0.99 2.56 -12.56
C GLU A 87 0.54 3.01 -11.17
N ILE A 88 0.54 4.32 -10.94
CA ILE A 88 -0.07 4.92 -9.77
C ILE A 88 -1.55 5.11 -10.07
N LEU A 89 -2.41 4.31 -9.43
CA LEU A 89 -3.86 4.45 -9.59
C LEU A 89 -4.39 5.68 -8.86
N TYR A 90 -3.84 5.93 -7.65
CA TYR A 90 -4.32 6.99 -6.77
C TYR A 90 -3.23 7.48 -5.84
N GLY A 91 -3.19 8.78 -5.62
CA GLY A 91 -2.50 9.43 -4.52
C GLY A 91 -3.41 10.51 -3.94
N GLY A 92 -3.55 10.57 -2.62
CA GLY A 92 -4.44 11.53 -1.98
C GLY A 92 -4.04 11.84 -0.54
N GLU A 93 -4.28 13.09 -0.13
CA GLU A 93 -4.12 13.51 1.26
C GLU A 93 -5.34 13.12 2.07
N VAL A 94 -5.11 12.60 3.28
CA VAL A 94 -6.18 12.28 4.24
C VAL A 94 -6.80 13.58 4.73
N ALA A 95 -8.12 13.69 4.65
CA ALA A 95 -8.86 14.93 4.86
C ALA A 95 -9.83 14.84 6.04
N GLY A 96 -9.44 15.44 7.15
CA GLY A 96 -10.37 15.83 8.21
C GLY A 96 -10.98 14.73 9.04
N LEU A 97 -10.19 13.71 9.43
CA LEU A 97 -10.60 12.68 10.36
C LEU A 97 -10.38 13.10 11.82
N LEU A 98 -11.35 12.72 12.65
CA LEU A 98 -11.18 12.59 14.09
C LEU A 98 -11.48 11.12 14.45
N GLY A 99 -10.49 10.39 14.95
CA GLY A 99 -10.65 8.99 15.33
C GLY A 99 -9.65 8.04 14.66
N PRO A 100 -9.95 6.73 14.59
CA PRO A 100 -9.06 5.75 13.95
C PRO A 100 -8.75 6.12 12.50
N GLY A 101 -7.47 6.11 12.13
CA GLY A 101 -6.98 6.52 10.81
C GLY A 101 -6.51 7.97 10.72
N SER A 102 -6.78 8.81 11.74
CA SER A 102 -6.33 10.21 11.77
C SER A 102 -4.81 10.36 11.88
N GLU A 103 -4.11 9.28 12.18
CA GLU A 103 -2.65 9.22 12.19
C GLU A 103 -2.03 9.20 10.78
N TRP A 104 -2.80 8.82 9.75
CA TRP A 104 -2.34 8.76 8.37
C TRP A 104 -2.50 10.11 7.68
N GLU A 105 -1.52 10.49 6.87
CA GLU A 105 -1.48 11.79 6.19
C GLU A 105 -1.68 11.66 4.69
N GLU A 106 -1.24 10.54 4.09
CA GLU A 106 -1.34 10.33 2.66
C GLU A 106 -1.60 8.85 2.32
N VAL A 107 -2.32 8.64 1.23
CA VAL A 107 -2.60 7.33 0.67
C VAL A 107 -2.05 7.25 -0.74
N VAL A 108 -1.37 6.14 -1.07
CA VAL A 108 -0.93 5.84 -2.43
C VAL A 108 -1.36 4.43 -2.81
N ILE A 109 -2.07 4.28 -3.93
CA ILE A 109 -2.48 3.00 -4.50
C ILE A 109 -1.71 2.77 -5.79
N VAL A 110 -0.95 1.68 -5.83
CA VAL A 110 -0.07 1.31 -6.95
C VAL A 110 -0.49 -0.03 -7.50
N LYS A 111 -0.69 -0.11 -8.82
CA LYS A 111 -0.92 -1.37 -9.53
C LYS A 111 0.38 -1.85 -10.17
N TYR A 112 0.70 -3.10 -9.96
CA TYR A 112 1.73 -3.83 -10.69
C TYR A 112 1.08 -4.89 -11.56
N PRO A 113 1.62 -5.19 -12.77
CA PRO A 113 1.04 -6.20 -13.65
C PRO A 113 1.08 -7.60 -13.06
N SER A 114 1.99 -7.85 -12.10
CA SER A 114 2.14 -9.12 -11.42
C SER A 114 2.89 -8.95 -10.08
N ARG A 115 2.84 -9.97 -9.22
CA ARG A 115 3.65 -10.02 -7.99
C ARG A 115 5.13 -10.10 -8.30
N ALA A 116 5.50 -10.81 -9.38
CA ALA A 116 6.87 -10.88 -9.85
C ALA A 116 7.43 -9.49 -10.22
N ALA A 117 6.63 -8.62 -10.86
CA ALA A 117 7.04 -7.26 -11.20
C ALA A 117 7.33 -6.41 -9.95
N PHE A 118 6.52 -6.52 -8.90
CA PHE A 118 6.78 -5.85 -7.62
C PHE A 118 8.03 -6.40 -6.92
N LEU A 119 8.19 -7.73 -6.89
CA LEU A 119 9.34 -8.38 -6.26
C LEU A 119 10.64 -8.09 -7.00
N ASP A 120 10.62 -8.04 -8.33
CA ASP A 120 11.75 -7.62 -9.15
C ASP A 120 12.16 -6.18 -8.84
N MET A 121 11.19 -5.26 -8.74
CA MET A 121 11.46 -3.88 -8.33
C MET A 121 12.10 -3.82 -6.94
N SER A 122 11.62 -4.63 -5.99
CA SER A 122 12.11 -4.61 -4.61
C SER A 122 13.59 -5.03 -4.47
N GLN A 123 14.16 -5.65 -5.50
CA GLN A 123 15.56 -6.10 -5.57
C GLN A 123 16.42 -5.24 -6.51
N ASP A 124 15.82 -4.28 -7.22
CA ASP A 124 16.52 -3.41 -8.16
C ASP A 124 17.52 -2.50 -7.44
N PRO A 125 18.81 -2.46 -7.86
CA PRO A 125 19.83 -1.64 -7.21
C PRO A 125 19.50 -0.14 -7.16
N GLU A 126 18.84 0.40 -8.20
CA GLU A 126 18.45 1.82 -8.25
C GLU A 126 17.30 2.09 -7.24
N TYR A 127 16.34 1.16 -7.13
CA TYR A 127 15.29 1.24 -6.12
C TYR A 127 15.86 1.13 -4.69
N LEU A 128 16.77 0.19 -4.47
CA LEU A 128 17.41 0.00 -3.15
C LEU A 128 18.19 1.24 -2.71
N GLN A 129 18.83 1.97 -3.66
CA GLN A 129 19.49 3.24 -3.36
C GLN A 129 18.51 4.36 -2.96
N ALA A 130 17.24 4.25 -3.28
CA ALA A 130 16.22 5.22 -2.88
C ALA A 130 15.66 4.97 -1.47
N LEU A 131 15.81 3.76 -0.92
CA LEU A 131 15.24 3.38 0.39
C LEU A 131 15.67 4.26 1.56
N PRO A 132 16.92 4.79 1.64
CA PRO A 132 17.27 5.76 2.67
C PRO A 132 16.36 7.00 2.70
N HIS A 133 15.88 7.48 1.54
CA HIS A 133 14.94 8.60 1.48
C HIS A 133 13.54 8.21 1.99
N ARG A 134 13.13 6.95 1.81
CA ARG A 134 11.91 6.42 2.42
C ARG A 134 12.04 6.36 3.95
N ASP A 135 13.18 5.88 4.45
CA ASP A 135 13.48 5.82 5.89
C ASP A 135 13.54 7.20 6.52
N GLU A 136 14.22 8.14 5.88
CA GLU A 136 14.28 9.54 6.31
C GLU A 136 12.89 10.19 6.35
N GLY A 137 11.99 9.78 5.41
CA GLY A 137 10.70 10.41 5.19
C GLY A 137 9.58 9.91 6.11
N LEU A 138 9.53 8.62 6.42
CA LEU A 138 8.38 8.01 7.07
C LEU A 138 8.57 7.76 8.56
N ASP A 139 7.59 8.18 9.36
CA ASP A 139 7.42 7.81 10.76
C ASP A 139 6.74 6.44 10.89
N ALA A 140 5.72 6.21 10.06
CA ALA A 140 5.00 4.95 9.95
C ALA A 140 4.45 4.73 8.54
N THR A 141 4.19 3.48 8.18
CA THR A 141 3.44 3.10 6.98
C THR A 141 2.68 1.81 7.20
N LEU A 142 1.51 1.70 6.55
CA LEU A 142 0.90 0.41 6.24
C LEU A 142 1.16 0.14 4.77
N LEU A 143 1.67 -1.05 4.45
CA LEU A 143 1.80 -1.55 3.09
C LEU A 143 1.06 -2.88 3.00
N TYR A 144 0.03 -2.93 2.17
CA TYR A 144 -0.84 -4.09 2.05
C TYR A 144 -1.02 -4.49 0.58
N ALA A 145 -0.91 -5.78 0.31
CA ALA A 145 -1.15 -6.36 -1.00
C ALA A 145 -2.62 -6.76 -1.15
N PHE A 146 -3.22 -6.32 -2.25
CA PHE A 146 -4.57 -6.67 -2.68
C PHE A 146 -4.54 -7.27 -4.07
N ARG A 147 -5.58 -8.02 -4.42
CA ARG A 147 -5.87 -8.44 -5.78
C ARG A 147 -7.22 -7.89 -6.24
N PRO A 148 -7.45 -7.74 -7.54
CA PRO A 148 -8.77 -7.42 -8.06
C PRO A 148 -9.80 -8.47 -7.62
N ALA A 149 -11.01 -8.03 -7.26
CA ALA A 149 -12.12 -8.94 -7.04
C ALA A 149 -12.59 -9.52 -8.38
N GLU A 150 -12.87 -10.82 -8.44
CA GLU A 150 -13.42 -11.45 -9.65
C GLU A 150 -14.77 -10.81 -10.01
N GLY A 151 -14.90 -10.37 -11.26
CA GLY A 151 -16.12 -9.75 -11.78
C GLY A 151 -16.47 -8.36 -11.28
N LEU A 152 -15.66 -7.78 -10.36
CA LEU A 152 -15.91 -6.50 -9.72
C LEU A 152 -14.67 -5.59 -9.71
N THR A 153 -13.73 -5.83 -10.59
CA THR A 153 -12.46 -5.09 -10.66
C THR A 153 -12.67 -3.62 -10.99
N ARG A 154 -13.81 -3.30 -11.58
CA ARG A 154 -14.20 -1.98 -12.05
C ARG A 154 -15.69 -1.81 -11.83
N LEU A 155 -16.02 -0.86 -11.01
CA LEU A 155 -17.40 -0.55 -10.67
C LEU A 155 -17.96 0.59 -11.54
N ASP A 156 -17.18 1.05 -12.52
CA ASP A 156 -17.61 1.91 -13.60
C ASP A 156 -17.35 1.25 -14.97
N ASP A 157 -18.10 1.68 -16.01
CA ASP A 157 -18.01 1.11 -17.37
C ASP A 157 -16.62 1.33 -18.02
N ASP A 158 -15.86 2.33 -17.57
CA ASP A 158 -14.54 2.68 -18.09
C ASP A 158 -13.40 2.04 -17.32
N GLY A 159 -13.68 1.56 -16.12
CA GLY A 159 -12.79 0.71 -15.32
C GLY A 159 -11.52 1.34 -14.80
N ASP A 160 -11.35 2.63 -14.86
CA ASP A 160 -10.19 3.35 -14.35
C ASP A 160 -10.58 4.26 -13.17
N VAL A 161 -9.68 4.36 -12.18
CA VAL A 161 -9.78 5.46 -11.21
C VAL A 161 -9.74 6.76 -12.01
N PRO A 162 -10.70 7.69 -11.82
CA PRO A 162 -10.73 8.91 -12.59
C PRO A 162 -9.43 9.70 -12.41
N THR A 163 -9.02 10.41 -13.45
CA THR A 163 -7.94 11.40 -13.32
C THR A 163 -8.38 12.54 -12.40
N VAL A 164 -7.42 13.28 -11.85
CA VAL A 164 -7.72 14.49 -11.05
C VAL A 164 -8.65 15.43 -11.79
N ASP A 165 -8.39 15.66 -13.08
CA ASP A 165 -9.21 16.55 -13.93
C ASP A 165 -10.61 15.98 -14.17
N ALA A 166 -10.74 14.67 -14.39
CA ALA A 166 -12.03 14.02 -14.63
C ALA A 166 -12.88 13.90 -13.36
N ALA A 167 -12.24 13.76 -12.19
CA ALA A 167 -12.95 13.72 -10.91
C ALA A 167 -13.52 15.08 -10.50
N GLY A 168 -12.89 16.17 -10.95
CA GLY A 168 -13.21 17.55 -10.53
C GLY A 168 -12.45 17.96 -9.26
N ALA A 169 -12.23 19.26 -9.11
CA ALA A 169 -11.42 19.84 -8.04
C ALA A 169 -11.97 19.57 -6.62
N ASP A 170 -13.28 19.37 -6.49
CA ASP A 170 -13.99 19.16 -5.23
C ASP A 170 -14.20 17.69 -4.90
N ALA A 171 -13.76 16.78 -5.79
CA ALA A 171 -13.96 15.35 -5.62
C ALA A 171 -13.40 14.84 -4.29
N TYR A 172 -14.21 14.03 -3.63
CA TYR A 172 -13.95 13.49 -2.32
C TYR A 172 -13.99 11.98 -2.34
N PHE A 173 -12.96 11.35 -1.82
CA PHE A 173 -12.81 9.91 -1.91
C PHE A 173 -12.78 9.28 -0.54
N ASN A 174 -13.45 8.14 -0.41
CA ASN A 174 -13.44 7.34 0.80
C ASN A 174 -12.80 5.99 0.52
N ILE A 175 -11.71 5.69 1.23
CA ILE A 175 -11.09 4.38 1.26
C ILE A 175 -11.56 3.68 2.51
N ASN A 176 -12.14 2.50 2.35
CA ASN A 176 -12.58 1.65 3.45
C ASN A 176 -11.77 0.35 3.40
N LEU A 177 -11.00 0.08 4.45
CA LEU A 177 -10.47 -1.25 4.72
C LEU A 177 -11.44 -1.98 5.62
N LEU A 178 -11.79 -3.20 5.26
CA LEU A 178 -12.86 -3.97 5.87
C LEU A 178 -12.32 -5.33 6.32
N ARG A 179 -12.62 -5.70 7.57
CA ARG A 179 -12.49 -7.05 8.09
C ARG A 179 -13.85 -7.54 8.53
N TYR A 180 -14.31 -8.62 7.94
CA TYR A 180 -15.65 -9.15 8.19
C TYR A 180 -15.70 -10.05 9.43
N LYS A 181 -16.86 -10.16 10.04
CA LYS A 181 -17.16 -11.17 11.07
C LYS A 181 -17.51 -12.51 10.43
N GLY A 182 -16.56 -13.11 9.71
CA GLY A 182 -16.79 -14.34 8.96
C GLY A 182 -17.78 -14.17 7.79
N GLU A 183 -18.34 -15.26 7.31
CA GLU A 183 -19.23 -15.26 6.14
C GLU A 183 -20.56 -14.54 6.42
N GLU A 184 -21.19 -14.79 7.58
CA GLU A 184 -22.41 -14.09 7.98
C GLU A 184 -22.21 -12.57 8.04
N GLY A 185 -21.01 -12.15 8.48
CA GLY A 185 -20.63 -10.74 8.50
C GLY A 185 -20.49 -10.17 7.10
N ARG A 186 -19.91 -10.92 6.16
CA ARG A 186 -19.82 -10.55 4.75
C ARG A 186 -21.21 -10.37 4.14
N GLU A 187 -22.12 -11.32 4.34
CA GLU A 187 -23.50 -11.22 3.87
C GLU A 187 -24.23 -10.00 4.46
N ALA A 188 -24.03 -9.70 5.74
CA ALA A 188 -24.61 -8.50 6.34
C ALA A 188 -24.07 -7.21 5.69
N TYR A 189 -22.77 -7.16 5.44
CA TYR A 189 -22.17 -6.00 4.77
C TYR A 189 -22.61 -5.87 3.30
N GLU A 190 -22.85 -6.98 2.61
CA GLU A 190 -23.42 -6.98 1.26
C GLU A 190 -24.85 -6.40 1.23
N ARG A 191 -25.70 -6.75 2.22
CA ARG A 191 -27.03 -6.10 2.37
C ARG A 191 -26.90 -4.60 2.58
N TYR A 192 -25.96 -4.18 3.44
CA TYR A 192 -25.67 -2.75 3.66
C TYR A 192 -25.28 -2.06 2.36
N THR A 193 -24.35 -2.62 1.57
CA THR A 193 -23.92 -2.00 0.30
C THR A 193 -25.02 -2.01 -0.75
N ALA A 194 -25.86 -3.06 -0.82
CA ALA A 194 -27.00 -3.11 -1.71
C ALA A 194 -27.99 -1.97 -1.48
N ASN A 195 -28.17 -1.54 -0.22
CA ASN A 195 -29.00 -0.39 0.14
C ASN A 195 -28.28 0.95 -0.05
N THR A 196 -26.97 1.01 0.21
CA THR A 196 -26.22 2.26 0.26
C THR A 196 -25.73 2.72 -1.11
N PHE A 197 -25.37 1.81 -2.04
CA PHE A 197 -24.85 2.20 -3.34
C PHE A 197 -25.87 2.98 -4.21
N PRO A 198 -27.18 2.66 -4.23
CA PRO A 198 -28.15 3.51 -4.89
C PRO A 198 -28.17 4.96 -4.36
N LEU A 199 -28.11 5.13 -3.03
CA LEU A 199 -28.07 6.47 -2.41
C LEU A 199 -26.79 7.24 -2.78
N ILE A 200 -25.66 6.54 -2.84
CA ILE A 200 -24.39 7.12 -3.30
C ILE A 200 -24.54 7.61 -4.76
N ALA A 201 -25.16 6.80 -5.62
CA ALA A 201 -25.38 7.14 -7.04
C ALA A 201 -26.32 8.35 -7.20
N GLU A 202 -27.38 8.47 -6.41
CA GLU A 202 -28.28 9.62 -6.40
C GLU A 202 -27.57 10.92 -6.05
N LEU A 203 -26.54 10.85 -5.21
CA LEU A 203 -25.67 11.98 -4.85
C LEU A 203 -24.55 12.25 -5.86
N GLY A 204 -24.52 11.53 -7.00
CA GLY A 204 -23.49 11.63 -8.02
C GLY A 204 -22.17 10.94 -7.65
N GLY A 205 -22.17 10.14 -6.60
CA GLY A 205 -21.02 9.33 -6.20
C GLY A 205 -21.06 7.95 -6.86
N ARG A 206 -19.95 7.21 -6.72
CA ARG A 206 -19.85 5.83 -7.19
C ARG A 206 -18.72 5.07 -6.51
N PRO A 207 -18.82 3.74 -6.37
CA PRO A 207 -17.66 2.89 -6.10
C PRO A 207 -16.66 3.00 -7.29
N VAL A 208 -15.36 3.01 -6.98
CA VAL A 208 -14.27 3.15 -7.98
C VAL A 208 -13.43 1.89 -8.05
N LEU A 209 -13.06 1.32 -6.89
CA LEU A 209 -12.33 0.06 -6.79
C LEU A 209 -12.94 -0.81 -5.70
N ARG A 210 -12.94 -2.12 -5.94
CA ARG A 210 -13.17 -3.15 -4.94
C ARG A 210 -12.09 -4.20 -5.08
N LEU A 211 -11.32 -4.42 -4.01
CA LEU A 211 -10.14 -5.28 -4.01
C LEU A 211 -10.24 -6.26 -2.85
N VAL A 212 -9.79 -7.50 -3.09
CA VAL A 212 -9.70 -8.54 -2.06
C VAL A 212 -8.34 -8.50 -1.40
N GLY A 213 -8.30 -8.53 -0.07
CA GLY A 213 -7.07 -8.57 0.71
C GLY A 213 -6.26 -9.85 0.48
N GLU A 214 -4.95 -9.73 0.41
CA GLU A 214 -4.06 -10.89 0.32
C GLU A 214 -3.20 -11.03 1.56
N GLN A 215 -2.38 -10.00 1.84
CA GLN A 215 -1.52 -10.01 3.02
C GLN A 215 -0.94 -8.63 3.37
N PRO A 216 -0.65 -8.36 4.64
CA PRO A 216 0.17 -7.23 5.04
C PRO A 216 1.64 -7.46 4.65
N LEU A 217 2.28 -6.44 4.07
CA LEU A 217 3.72 -6.39 3.87
C LEU A 217 4.39 -5.55 4.96
N VAL A 218 3.74 -4.47 5.41
CA VAL A 218 4.09 -3.68 6.60
C VAL A 218 2.82 -3.38 7.38
N GLY A 219 2.84 -3.56 8.69
CA GLY A 219 1.67 -3.56 9.57
C GLY A 219 1.24 -4.99 9.92
N ASP A 220 0.41 -5.15 10.94
CA ASP A 220 0.00 -6.45 11.46
C ASP A 220 -1.49 -6.74 11.30
N GLU A 221 -2.28 -5.72 10.90
CA GLU A 221 -3.70 -5.86 10.66
C GLU A 221 -3.96 -6.62 9.36
N GLU A 222 -4.93 -7.52 9.40
CA GLU A 222 -5.43 -8.22 8.23
C GLU A 222 -6.75 -7.62 7.77
N TRP A 223 -6.90 -7.47 6.45
CA TRP A 223 -8.05 -6.89 5.80
C TRP A 223 -8.58 -7.84 4.74
N ASP A 224 -9.89 -8.06 4.74
CA ASP A 224 -10.55 -8.89 3.74
C ASP A 224 -10.78 -8.14 2.43
N GLU A 225 -11.07 -6.83 2.54
CA GLU A 225 -11.46 -6.03 1.38
C GLU A 225 -11.03 -4.58 1.51
N LEU A 226 -10.70 -3.96 0.35
CA LEU A 226 -10.63 -2.52 0.17
C LEU A 226 -11.79 -2.09 -0.73
N LEU A 227 -12.63 -1.20 -0.23
CA LEU A 227 -13.68 -0.53 -0.99
C LEU A 227 -13.34 0.95 -1.12
N PHE A 228 -13.21 1.43 -2.38
CA PHE A 228 -12.86 2.80 -2.71
C PHE A 228 -14.03 3.48 -3.41
N ILE A 229 -14.55 4.56 -2.82
CA ILE A 229 -15.74 5.27 -3.27
C ILE A 229 -15.40 6.72 -3.55
N MET A 230 -15.89 7.24 -4.69
CA MET A 230 -15.81 8.66 -5.06
C MET A 230 -17.15 9.34 -4.80
N TYR A 231 -17.08 10.57 -4.32
CA TYR A 231 -18.19 11.53 -4.25
C TYR A 231 -17.81 12.80 -5.02
N PRO A 232 -18.77 13.50 -5.63
CA PRO A 232 -18.48 14.74 -6.35
C PRO A 232 -17.98 15.87 -5.41
N SER A 233 -18.32 15.81 -4.13
CA SER A 233 -17.82 16.74 -3.12
C SER A 233 -17.90 16.15 -1.71
N ARG A 234 -17.25 16.81 -0.75
CA ARG A 234 -17.37 16.50 0.68
C ARG A 234 -18.81 16.68 1.17
N GLU A 235 -19.52 17.69 0.66
CA GLU A 235 -20.91 17.97 1.00
C GLU A 235 -21.85 16.84 0.57
N ALA A 236 -21.63 16.25 -0.60
CA ALA A 236 -22.37 15.07 -1.07
C ALA A 236 -22.19 13.89 -0.11
N PHE A 237 -20.95 13.61 0.31
CA PHE A 237 -20.66 12.58 1.31
C PHE A 237 -21.36 12.87 2.65
N LEU A 238 -21.29 14.11 3.15
CA LEU A 238 -21.94 14.49 4.42
C LEU A 238 -23.47 14.43 4.30
N GLY A 239 -24.03 14.74 3.13
CA GLY A 239 -25.45 14.58 2.83
C GLY A 239 -25.92 13.13 2.97
N MET A 240 -25.15 12.18 2.42
CA MET A 240 -25.42 10.75 2.59
C MET A 240 -25.51 10.34 4.07
N LEU A 241 -24.59 10.80 4.90
CA LEU A 241 -24.58 10.45 6.34
C LEU A 241 -25.83 10.95 7.09
N GLN A 242 -26.54 11.95 6.54
CA GLN A 242 -27.76 12.51 7.10
C GLN A 242 -29.02 11.85 6.56
N ASP A 243 -28.90 11.07 5.47
CA ASP A 243 -30.01 10.39 4.84
C ASP A 243 -30.64 9.36 5.78
N PRO A 244 -31.99 9.32 5.94
CA PRO A 244 -32.66 8.34 6.77
C PRO A 244 -32.42 6.90 6.31
N ASP A 245 -32.42 6.63 5.00
CA ASP A 245 -32.26 5.28 4.43
C ASP A 245 -30.83 4.76 4.64
N TYR A 246 -29.83 5.67 4.57
CA TYR A 246 -28.47 5.34 4.99
C TYR A 246 -28.39 4.89 6.46
N ARG A 247 -29.07 5.61 7.35
CA ARG A 247 -29.08 5.30 8.79
C ARG A 247 -29.79 3.99 9.09
N GLU A 248 -30.84 3.67 8.34
CA GLU A 248 -31.56 2.41 8.45
C GLU A 248 -30.67 1.20 8.11
N GLY A 249 -29.76 1.33 7.13
CA GLY A 249 -28.78 0.30 6.77
C GLY A 249 -27.58 0.16 7.73
N THR A 250 -27.32 1.11 8.60
CA THR A 250 -26.13 1.12 9.48
C THR A 250 -26.02 -0.10 10.41
N PRO A 251 -27.10 -0.70 10.95
CA PRO A 251 -27.02 -1.93 11.73
C PRO A 251 -26.39 -3.09 10.98
N ASP A 252 -26.68 -3.28 9.69
CA ASP A 252 -26.08 -4.33 8.86
C ASP A 252 -24.56 -4.11 8.69
N ARG A 253 -24.12 -2.85 8.52
CA ARG A 253 -22.70 -2.52 8.52
C ARG A 253 -22.01 -2.90 9.83
N THR A 254 -22.63 -2.58 10.95
CA THR A 254 -22.09 -2.88 12.29
C THR A 254 -22.09 -4.38 12.58
N ALA A 255 -23.12 -5.10 12.15
CA ALA A 255 -23.18 -6.55 12.27
C ALA A 255 -22.12 -7.22 11.39
N GLY A 256 -21.83 -6.64 10.23
CA GLY A 256 -20.93 -7.21 9.23
C GLY A 256 -19.45 -7.12 9.57
N LEU A 257 -19.01 -6.06 10.26
CA LEU A 257 -17.60 -5.73 10.40
C LEU A 257 -17.03 -6.06 11.78
N ASP A 258 -15.93 -6.80 11.81
CA ASP A 258 -15.09 -7.00 12.99
C ASP A 258 -14.14 -5.80 13.18
N ASN A 259 -13.55 -5.31 12.09
CA ASN A 259 -12.72 -4.12 12.08
C ASN A 259 -12.95 -3.30 10.80
N THR A 260 -12.68 -2.01 10.86
CA THR A 260 -12.70 -1.12 9.69
C THR A 260 -11.77 0.06 9.89
N LEU A 261 -11.05 0.42 8.82
CA LEU A 261 -10.32 1.68 8.73
C LEU A 261 -10.96 2.51 7.63
N PHE A 262 -11.44 3.69 7.99
CA PHE A 262 -12.11 4.61 7.09
C PHE A 262 -11.25 5.85 6.86
N LEU A 263 -10.87 6.12 5.62
CA LEU A 263 -9.98 7.21 5.25
C LEU A 263 -10.64 8.08 4.16
N PRO A 264 -11.23 9.21 4.53
CA PRO A 264 -11.62 10.22 3.57
C PRO A 264 -10.39 10.94 3.05
N THR A 265 -10.31 11.13 1.73
CA THR A 265 -9.15 11.71 1.07
C THR A 265 -9.52 12.70 -0.01
N ARG A 266 -8.59 13.61 -0.34
CA ARG A 266 -8.61 14.44 -1.55
C ARG A 266 -7.50 13.99 -2.46
N MET A 267 -7.83 13.77 -3.73
CA MET A 267 -6.86 13.34 -4.72
C MET A 267 -5.80 14.42 -4.99
N THR A 268 -4.53 14.00 -4.99
CA THR A 268 -3.37 14.84 -5.33
C THR A 268 -2.62 14.30 -6.53
N LEU A 269 -2.76 13.00 -6.81
CA LEU A 269 -2.12 12.30 -7.92
C LEU A 269 -2.98 11.12 -8.34
N GLY A 270 -3.14 10.87 -9.63
CA GLY A 270 -3.84 9.68 -10.12
C GLY A 270 -4.22 9.78 -11.59
N GLY A 271 -4.48 8.59 -12.18
CA GLY A 271 -4.96 8.47 -13.54
C GLY A 271 -4.04 9.00 -14.64
N ALA A 272 -2.76 9.25 -14.35
CA ALA A 272 -1.79 9.62 -15.38
C ALA A 272 -1.41 8.37 -16.18
N ARG A 273 -1.92 8.27 -17.41
CA ARG A 273 -1.43 7.34 -18.43
C ARG A 273 -0.09 7.80 -18.99
#